data_91524bde78b2c30fc8472f5fbbab4a2a
#
_entry.id   91524bde78b2c30fc8472f5fbbab4a2a
#
_cell.length_a   1.000
_cell.length_b   1.000
_cell.length_c   1.000
_cell.angle_alpha   90.00
_cell.angle_beta   90.00
_cell.angle_gamma   90.00
#
_symmetry.space_group_name_H-M   'P 1'
#
loop_
_entity.id
_entity.type
_entity.pdbx_description
1 polymer ?
#
loop_
_entity_poly.entity_id
_entity_poly.type
_entity_poly.pdbx_seq_one_letter_code
_entity_poly.pdbx_strand_id
1 'polypeptide(L)'
;MGNPLLDISAVVEQDILDKYELKLNNAILAEEKHNPLYKEMVEKYPVEYIAGGATQNSIRVCQWMLKTSGATTFIGCVGEDDFGTQMTKACQADGVTTKYMIDKATPTGTCGVLVKDGERSLIAALNAANNYKFEHLQEAENWKIVEDAKFYYSAGFFLTVSPESMMAVAKHSAENKKCYMMNLSAPFLMQVPPFLEAMMNTLPYVDVLFGNESEAVTFAESQKWEGVTDVAEIALKISQMPKASDHCTRTVVFTQGADATIVAKDGKVTKYDVIKLAKEDLVDTNGAGDAFVGGFLSQFVHGKELADLSLIHI
;
A
#
# COMPACT_ATOMS: atom_id res chain seq x y z
N MET A 1 -7.08 -1.46 5.00
CA MET A 1 -7.83 -2.20 3.94
C MET A 1 -7.09 -2.04 2.62
N GLY A 2 -7.12 -3.04 1.76
CA GLY A 2 -6.39 -2.97 0.48
C GLY A 2 -6.51 -4.23 -0.36
N ASN A 3 -5.78 -4.25 -1.47
CA ASN A 3 -5.74 -5.34 -2.44
C ASN A 3 -4.65 -6.34 -2.02
N PRO A 4 -5.00 -7.51 -1.47
CA PRO A 4 -4.01 -8.53 -1.15
C PRO A 4 -3.55 -9.24 -2.42
N LEU A 5 -2.24 -9.43 -2.57
CA LEU A 5 -1.64 -10.22 -3.64
C LEU A 5 -0.72 -11.27 -3.02
N LEU A 6 -0.77 -12.50 -3.51
CA LEU A 6 0.24 -13.49 -3.14
C LEU A 6 1.43 -13.37 -4.08
N ASP A 7 2.55 -12.93 -3.57
CA ASP A 7 3.80 -12.93 -4.31
C ASP A 7 4.34 -14.35 -4.39
N ILE A 8 4.51 -14.84 -5.61
CA ILE A 8 5.07 -16.15 -5.93
C ILE A 8 6.45 -15.86 -6.51
N SER A 9 7.49 -15.99 -5.68
CA SER A 9 8.86 -15.66 -6.05
C SER A 9 9.65 -16.90 -6.42
N ALA A 10 10.36 -16.85 -7.54
CA ALA A 10 11.26 -17.90 -7.97
C ALA A 10 12.48 -17.35 -8.73
N VAL A 11 13.62 -18.01 -8.55
CA VAL A 11 14.77 -17.84 -9.47
C VAL A 11 14.48 -18.66 -10.71
N VAL A 12 14.49 -18.00 -11.88
CA VAL A 12 14.03 -18.59 -13.13
C VAL A 12 15.10 -18.54 -14.22
N GLU A 13 14.91 -19.37 -15.25
CA GLU A 13 15.73 -19.36 -16.47
C GLU A 13 15.13 -18.40 -17.52
N GLN A 14 15.94 -18.06 -18.54
CA GLN A 14 15.56 -17.11 -19.59
C GLN A 14 14.36 -17.58 -20.41
N ASP A 15 14.19 -18.88 -20.59
CA ASP A 15 13.15 -19.50 -21.40
C ASP A 15 11.72 -19.13 -20.94
N ILE A 16 11.50 -19.02 -19.61
CA ILE A 16 10.20 -18.63 -19.09
C ILE A 16 9.93 -17.13 -19.31
N LEU A 17 10.96 -16.30 -19.20
CA LEU A 17 10.83 -14.86 -19.52
C LEU A 17 10.47 -14.67 -21.01
N ASP A 18 11.18 -15.36 -21.90
CA ASP A 18 10.95 -15.30 -23.34
C ASP A 18 9.56 -15.85 -23.71
N LYS A 19 9.16 -16.98 -23.09
CA LYS A 19 7.86 -17.62 -23.32
C LYS A 19 6.68 -16.70 -23.02
N TYR A 20 6.79 -15.90 -21.96
CA TYR A 20 5.74 -14.98 -21.50
C TYR A 20 6.00 -13.51 -21.91
N GLU A 21 7.00 -13.27 -22.79
CA GLU A 21 7.36 -11.93 -23.29
C GLU A 21 7.66 -10.93 -22.16
N LEU A 22 8.28 -11.41 -21.08
CA LEU A 22 8.63 -10.60 -19.94
C LEU A 22 10.02 -9.98 -20.07
N LYS A 23 10.15 -8.76 -19.59
CA LYS A 23 11.43 -8.05 -19.57
C LYS A 23 11.92 -7.94 -18.12
N LEU A 24 13.23 -8.12 -17.92
CA LEU A 24 13.85 -7.84 -16.64
C LEU A 24 13.64 -6.39 -16.20
N ASN A 25 13.61 -6.17 -14.90
CA ASN A 25 13.37 -4.86 -14.26
C ASN A 25 12.06 -4.18 -14.70
N ASN A 26 11.02 -4.97 -14.98
CA ASN A 26 9.74 -4.46 -15.39
C ASN A 26 8.61 -4.96 -14.47
N ALA A 27 7.60 -4.13 -14.27
CA ALA A 27 6.37 -4.48 -13.56
C ALA A 27 5.18 -4.27 -14.48
N ILE A 28 4.38 -5.33 -14.71
CA ILE A 28 3.22 -5.28 -15.59
C ILE A 28 1.98 -5.90 -14.94
N LEU A 29 0.82 -5.52 -15.42
CA LEU A 29 -0.41 -6.27 -15.15
C LEU A 29 -0.49 -7.47 -16.09
N ALA A 30 -0.96 -8.59 -15.55
CA ALA A 30 -1.14 -9.81 -16.31
C ALA A 30 -2.26 -9.66 -17.36
N GLU A 31 -1.99 -10.15 -18.56
CA GLU A 31 -2.97 -10.38 -19.61
C GLU A 31 -3.37 -11.87 -19.62
N GLU A 32 -4.39 -12.27 -20.40
CA GLU A 32 -4.83 -13.67 -20.48
C GLU A 32 -3.70 -14.66 -20.80
N LYS A 33 -2.77 -14.27 -21.68
CA LYS A 33 -1.61 -15.10 -22.05
C LYS A 33 -0.70 -15.45 -20.86
N HIS A 34 -0.75 -14.66 -19.78
CA HIS A 34 0.07 -14.83 -18.61
C HIS A 34 -0.58 -15.73 -17.53
N ASN A 35 -1.86 -16.06 -17.64
CA ASN A 35 -2.54 -16.86 -16.63
C ASN A 35 -1.87 -18.22 -16.32
N PRO A 36 -1.27 -18.94 -17.29
CA PRO A 36 -0.59 -20.21 -16.99
C PRO A 36 0.76 -20.02 -16.24
N LEU A 37 1.35 -18.82 -16.25
CA LEU A 37 2.66 -18.56 -15.68
C LEU A 37 2.75 -18.95 -14.21
N TYR A 38 1.78 -18.55 -13.40
CA TYR A 38 1.81 -18.77 -11.94
C TYR A 38 1.85 -20.24 -11.57
N LYS A 39 1.04 -21.05 -12.27
CA LYS A 39 1.04 -22.49 -12.09
C LYS A 39 2.35 -23.13 -12.56
N GLU A 40 2.85 -22.69 -13.71
CA GLU A 40 4.12 -23.18 -14.27
C GLU A 40 5.30 -22.85 -13.35
N MET A 41 5.32 -21.66 -12.73
CA MET A 41 6.32 -21.31 -11.73
C MET A 41 6.31 -22.30 -10.56
N VAL A 42 5.15 -22.57 -10.00
CA VAL A 42 4.98 -23.51 -8.87
C VAL A 42 5.37 -24.94 -9.24
N GLU A 43 5.11 -25.37 -10.48
CA GLU A 43 5.41 -26.73 -10.94
C GLU A 43 6.91 -26.93 -11.28
N LYS A 44 7.58 -25.89 -11.78
CA LYS A 44 8.93 -26.03 -12.34
C LYS A 44 10.05 -25.56 -11.40
N TYR A 45 9.75 -24.62 -10.49
CA TYR A 45 10.76 -23.97 -9.67
C TYR A 45 10.45 -24.11 -8.18
N PRO A 46 11.47 -24.11 -7.31
CA PRO A 46 11.26 -23.84 -5.90
C PRO A 46 10.72 -22.41 -5.75
N VAL A 47 9.51 -22.28 -5.19
CA VAL A 47 8.86 -21.00 -5.00
C VAL A 47 8.77 -20.62 -3.53
N GLU A 48 8.87 -19.33 -3.25
CA GLU A 48 8.51 -18.73 -1.98
C GLU A 48 7.18 -18.01 -2.12
N TYR A 49 6.31 -18.20 -1.13
CA TYR A 49 5.02 -17.51 -1.02
C TYR A 49 5.11 -16.41 0.01
N ILE A 50 4.92 -15.17 -0.43
CA ILE A 50 4.97 -14.01 0.43
C ILE A 50 3.61 -13.29 0.33
N ALA A 51 2.99 -13.01 1.48
CA ALA A 51 1.80 -12.18 1.48
C ALA A 51 2.20 -10.76 1.07
N GLY A 52 1.70 -10.30 -0.07
CA GLY A 52 2.05 -9.03 -0.71
C GLY A 52 0.84 -8.12 -0.92
N GLY A 53 1.05 -7.08 -1.71
CA GLY A 53 0.12 -5.97 -1.92
C GLY A 53 0.43 -4.79 -0.99
N ALA A 54 0.46 -3.57 -1.53
CA ALA A 54 0.99 -2.37 -0.86
C ALA A 54 0.50 -2.17 0.58
N THR A 55 -0.82 -2.15 0.80
CA THR A 55 -1.36 -2.00 2.16
C THR A 55 -0.97 -3.16 3.06
N GLN A 56 -1.01 -4.40 2.55
CA GLN A 56 -0.70 -5.58 3.35
C GLN A 56 0.77 -5.62 3.74
N ASN A 57 1.68 -5.24 2.84
CA ASN A 57 3.10 -5.08 3.14
C ASN A 57 3.32 -4.09 4.28
N SER A 58 2.72 -2.89 4.20
CA SER A 58 2.81 -1.88 5.26
C SER A 58 2.30 -2.41 6.60
N ILE A 59 1.18 -3.13 6.61
CA ILE A 59 0.59 -3.70 7.84
C ILE A 59 1.46 -4.82 8.41
N ARG A 60 2.05 -5.69 7.55
CA ARG A 60 2.98 -6.74 8.00
C ARG A 60 4.24 -6.16 8.64
N VAL A 61 4.85 -5.15 8.02
CA VAL A 61 6.01 -4.45 8.60
C VAL A 61 5.64 -3.77 9.91
N CYS A 62 4.50 -3.07 9.97
CA CYS A 62 3.99 -2.48 11.20
C CYS A 62 3.82 -3.54 12.30
N GLN A 63 3.17 -4.66 11.99
CA GLN A 63 2.95 -5.78 12.91
C GLN A 63 4.26 -6.37 13.43
N TRP A 64 5.22 -6.58 12.52
CA TRP A 64 6.55 -7.08 12.86
C TRP A 64 7.29 -6.17 13.84
N MET A 65 7.21 -4.85 13.63
CA MET A 65 7.85 -3.86 14.51
C MET A 65 7.13 -3.70 15.84
N LEU A 66 5.80 -3.83 15.89
CA LEU A 66 5.01 -3.76 17.14
C LEU A 66 5.28 -4.94 18.07
N LYS A 67 5.72 -6.08 17.56
CA LYS A 67 6.03 -7.31 18.34
C LYS A 67 4.88 -7.81 19.23
N THR A 68 3.65 -7.38 18.93
CA THR A 68 2.44 -7.77 19.65
C THR A 68 1.50 -8.46 18.68
N SER A 69 1.38 -9.77 18.75
CA SER A 69 0.53 -10.55 17.83
C SER A 69 -0.91 -10.05 17.86
N GLY A 70 -1.53 -9.93 16.68
CA GLY A 70 -2.91 -9.47 16.54
C GLY A 70 -3.13 -7.98 16.81
N ALA A 71 -2.06 -7.18 16.92
CA ALA A 71 -2.18 -5.72 17.05
C ALA A 71 -2.74 -5.06 15.78
N THR A 72 -2.61 -5.73 14.64
CA THR A 72 -3.08 -5.25 13.35
C THR A 72 -4.08 -6.21 12.72
N THR A 73 -5.03 -5.66 11.95
CA THR A 73 -5.98 -6.42 11.15
C THR A 73 -5.92 -5.94 9.71
N PHE A 74 -5.95 -6.89 8.77
CA PHE A 74 -6.03 -6.60 7.35
C PHE A 74 -7.36 -7.09 6.77
N ILE A 75 -8.04 -6.23 6.00
CA ILE A 75 -9.30 -6.49 5.30
C ILE A 75 -9.08 -6.34 3.81
N GLY A 76 -9.49 -7.34 3.02
CA GLY A 76 -9.38 -7.38 1.57
C GLY A 76 -10.17 -8.54 1.00
N CYS A 77 -9.89 -8.96 -0.25
CA CYS A 77 -10.58 -10.08 -0.89
C CYS A 77 -9.59 -11.06 -1.50
N VAL A 78 -9.83 -12.36 -1.27
CA VAL A 78 -9.06 -13.48 -1.84
C VAL A 78 -10.01 -14.51 -2.46
N GLY A 79 -9.50 -15.37 -3.33
CA GLY A 79 -10.24 -16.48 -3.89
C GLY A 79 -10.41 -17.65 -2.92
N GLU A 80 -11.37 -18.54 -3.19
CA GLU A 80 -11.53 -19.81 -2.50
C GLU A 80 -10.60 -20.87 -3.13
N ASP A 81 -9.29 -20.68 -2.98
CA ASP A 81 -8.24 -21.50 -3.61
C ASP A 81 -7.01 -21.69 -2.70
N ASP A 82 -6.07 -22.51 -3.20
CA ASP A 82 -4.82 -22.78 -2.48
C ASP A 82 -3.97 -21.52 -2.26
N PHE A 83 -3.99 -20.57 -3.19
CA PHE A 83 -3.26 -19.33 -3.06
C PHE A 83 -3.86 -18.42 -1.97
N GLY A 84 -5.20 -18.36 -1.88
CA GLY A 84 -5.88 -17.66 -0.77
C GLY A 84 -5.56 -18.28 0.58
N THR A 85 -5.46 -19.61 0.63
CA THR A 85 -5.02 -20.33 1.82
C THR A 85 -3.58 -20.02 2.19
N GLN A 86 -2.64 -20.01 1.21
CA GLN A 86 -1.24 -19.65 1.45
C GLN A 86 -1.09 -18.20 1.90
N MET A 87 -1.80 -17.28 1.24
CA MET A 87 -1.85 -15.86 1.61
C MET A 87 -2.25 -15.68 3.09
N THR A 88 -3.34 -16.34 3.47
CA THR A 88 -3.86 -16.27 4.84
C THR A 88 -2.84 -16.79 5.84
N LYS A 89 -2.24 -17.96 5.57
CA LYS A 89 -1.20 -18.54 6.45
C LYS A 89 0.02 -17.64 6.58
N ALA A 90 0.53 -17.12 5.46
CA ALA A 90 1.70 -16.25 5.46
C ALA A 90 1.44 -14.97 6.28
N CYS A 91 0.29 -14.32 6.07
CA CYS A 91 -0.06 -13.11 6.77
C CYS A 91 -0.26 -13.36 8.29
N GLN A 92 -0.90 -14.47 8.65
CA GLN A 92 -1.10 -14.87 10.05
C GLN A 92 0.20 -15.28 10.76
N ALA A 93 1.15 -15.88 10.02
CA ALA A 93 2.46 -16.22 10.57
C ALA A 93 3.25 -14.97 11.00
N ASP A 94 3.01 -13.83 10.33
CA ASP A 94 3.56 -12.53 10.73
C ASP A 94 2.79 -11.87 11.91
N GLY A 95 1.74 -12.53 12.40
CA GLY A 95 0.94 -12.06 13.54
C GLY A 95 -0.19 -11.10 13.16
N VAL A 96 -0.46 -10.88 11.87
CA VAL A 96 -1.57 -10.04 11.38
C VAL A 96 -2.87 -10.83 11.44
N THR A 97 -3.93 -10.25 11.99
CA THR A 97 -5.29 -10.81 11.88
C THR A 97 -5.82 -10.53 10.48
N THR A 98 -6.31 -11.57 9.79
CA THR A 98 -6.87 -11.44 8.45
C THR A 98 -8.39 -11.57 8.48
N LYS A 99 -9.08 -10.66 7.78
CA LYS A 99 -10.54 -10.68 7.55
C LYS A 99 -10.78 -10.50 6.05
N TYR A 100 -10.47 -11.57 5.30
CA TYR A 100 -10.70 -11.57 3.88
C TYR A 100 -12.15 -11.92 3.54
N MET A 101 -12.73 -11.18 2.60
CA MET A 101 -13.87 -11.64 1.82
C MET A 101 -13.41 -12.78 0.91
N ILE A 102 -14.18 -13.84 0.83
CA ILE A 102 -13.87 -15.00 -0.03
C ILE A 102 -14.68 -14.90 -1.30
N ASP A 103 -14.01 -14.73 -2.44
CA ASP A 103 -14.63 -14.82 -3.77
C ASP A 103 -14.56 -16.28 -4.26
N LYS A 104 -15.75 -16.90 -4.45
CA LYS A 104 -15.84 -18.30 -4.89
C LYS A 104 -15.67 -18.46 -6.40
N ALA A 105 -15.75 -17.37 -7.15
CA ALA A 105 -15.75 -17.41 -8.62
C ALA A 105 -14.41 -17.00 -9.23
N THR A 106 -13.65 -16.17 -8.52
CA THR A 106 -12.43 -15.57 -9.05
C THR A 106 -11.22 -16.03 -8.22
N PRO A 107 -10.12 -16.47 -8.85
CA PRO A 107 -8.93 -16.90 -8.12
C PRO A 107 -8.30 -15.76 -7.34
N THR A 108 -7.51 -16.11 -6.34
CA THR A 108 -6.75 -15.16 -5.53
C THR A 108 -5.84 -14.29 -6.41
N GLY A 109 -5.74 -13.02 -6.06
CA GLY A 109 -4.77 -12.11 -6.67
C GLY A 109 -3.34 -12.59 -6.42
N THR A 110 -2.53 -12.65 -7.47
CA THR A 110 -1.16 -13.15 -7.42
C THR A 110 -0.19 -12.18 -8.11
N CYS A 111 1.04 -12.15 -7.66
CA CYS A 111 2.12 -11.49 -8.34
C CYS A 111 3.26 -12.49 -8.57
N GLY A 112 3.57 -12.79 -9.83
CA GLY A 112 4.76 -13.54 -10.19
C GLY A 112 5.98 -12.66 -10.03
N VAL A 113 6.93 -13.07 -9.19
CA VAL A 113 8.20 -12.40 -8.98
C VAL A 113 9.29 -13.28 -9.58
N LEU A 114 9.67 -13.00 -10.82
CA LEU A 114 10.67 -13.78 -11.54
C LEU A 114 12.04 -13.13 -11.31
N VAL A 115 12.94 -13.87 -10.67
CA VAL A 115 14.28 -13.42 -10.32
C VAL A 115 15.29 -14.05 -11.27
N LYS A 116 16.09 -13.23 -11.95
CA LYS A 116 17.18 -13.70 -12.82
C LYS A 116 18.35 -12.73 -12.76
N ASP A 117 19.54 -13.28 -12.55
CA ASP A 117 20.80 -12.52 -12.49
C ASP A 117 20.78 -11.33 -11.49
N GLY A 118 20.02 -11.47 -10.39
CA GLY A 118 19.80 -10.42 -9.38
C GLY A 118 18.75 -9.38 -9.74
N GLU A 119 18.17 -9.46 -10.94
CA GLU A 119 17.09 -8.56 -11.39
C GLU A 119 15.70 -9.22 -11.22
N ARG A 120 14.68 -8.42 -11.09
CA ARG A 120 13.30 -8.90 -10.87
C ARG A 120 12.35 -8.40 -11.94
N SER A 121 11.43 -9.29 -12.32
CA SER A 121 10.27 -8.94 -13.14
C SER A 121 9.01 -9.25 -12.38
N LEU A 122 8.09 -8.31 -12.33
CA LEU A 122 6.84 -8.43 -11.61
C LEU A 122 5.68 -8.51 -12.59
N ILE A 123 4.81 -9.47 -12.37
CA ILE A 123 3.59 -9.61 -13.14
C ILE A 123 2.41 -9.87 -12.21
N ALA A 124 1.48 -8.91 -12.13
CA ALA A 124 0.38 -8.92 -11.18
C ALA A 124 -0.94 -9.25 -11.85
N ALA A 125 -1.59 -10.31 -11.39
CA ALA A 125 -2.98 -10.65 -11.70
C ALA A 125 -3.85 -10.28 -10.49
N LEU A 126 -4.63 -9.21 -10.59
CA LEU A 126 -5.37 -8.68 -9.45
C LEU A 126 -6.55 -9.57 -9.04
N ASN A 127 -7.22 -10.21 -10.00
CA ASN A 127 -8.24 -11.24 -9.76
C ASN A 127 -9.22 -10.86 -8.62
N ALA A 128 -9.40 -11.74 -7.63
CA ALA A 128 -10.30 -11.54 -6.49
C ALA A 128 -9.99 -10.27 -5.68
N ALA A 129 -8.74 -9.78 -5.70
CA ALA A 129 -8.38 -8.54 -5.01
C ALA A 129 -9.19 -7.33 -5.51
N ASN A 130 -9.69 -7.37 -6.76
CA ASN A 130 -10.54 -6.35 -7.36
C ASN A 130 -12.04 -6.54 -7.08
N ASN A 131 -12.43 -7.62 -6.43
CA ASN A 131 -13.83 -7.98 -6.24
C ASN A 131 -14.36 -7.71 -4.83
N TYR A 132 -13.58 -7.03 -3.99
CA TYR A 132 -14.02 -6.68 -2.64
C TYR A 132 -15.34 -5.90 -2.67
N LYS A 133 -16.27 -6.25 -1.80
CA LYS A 133 -17.61 -5.66 -1.72
C LYS A 133 -17.80 -4.95 -0.38
N PHE A 134 -18.42 -3.79 -0.43
CA PHE A 134 -18.70 -2.98 0.76
C PHE A 134 -19.60 -3.72 1.77
N GLU A 135 -20.51 -4.57 1.32
CA GLU A 135 -21.37 -5.39 2.16
C GLU A 135 -20.58 -6.26 3.14
N HIS A 136 -19.40 -6.77 2.72
CA HIS A 136 -18.52 -7.52 3.63
C HIS A 136 -18.04 -6.65 4.79
N LEU A 137 -17.72 -5.37 4.55
CA LEU A 137 -17.34 -4.45 5.62
C LEU A 137 -18.50 -4.15 6.55
N GLN A 138 -19.74 -4.15 6.04
CA GLN A 138 -20.95 -3.87 6.79
C GLN A 138 -21.43 -5.03 7.67
N GLU A 139 -20.89 -6.23 7.50
CA GLU A 139 -21.15 -7.34 8.40
C GLU A 139 -20.77 -6.94 9.84
N ALA A 140 -21.62 -7.25 10.80
CA ALA A 140 -21.48 -6.76 12.18
C ALA A 140 -20.11 -7.10 12.81
N GLU A 141 -19.56 -8.28 12.52
CA GLU A 141 -18.25 -8.68 13.03
C GLU A 141 -17.09 -7.89 12.39
N ASN A 142 -17.20 -7.55 11.11
CA ASN A 142 -16.17 -6.79 10.40
C ASN A 142 -16.24 -5.30 10.76
N TRP A 143 -17.46 -4.75 10.86
CA TRP A 143 -17.66 -3.37 11.30
C TRP A 143 -17.19 -3.16 12.74
N LYS A 144 -17.40 -4.16 13.61
CA LYS A 144 -16.88 -4.13 14.98
C LYS A 144 -15.37 -3.93 15.05
N ILE A 145 -14.61 -4.52 14.10
CA ILE A 145 -13.15 -4.30 14.01
C ILE A 145 -12.85 -2.83 13.67
N VAL A 146 -13.64 -2.24 12.78
CA VAL A 146 -13.51 -0.80 12.47
C VAL A 146 -13.81 0.04 13.70
N GLU A 147 -14.87 -0.30 14.47
CA GLU A 147 -15.19 0.41 15.70
C GLU A 147 -14.11 0.29 16.79
N ASP A 148 -13.47 -0.86 16.91
CA ASP A 148 -12.44 -1.10 17.92
C ASP A 148 -11.07 -0.53 17.55
N ALA A 149 -10.76 -0.39 16.25
CA ALA A 149 -9.51 0.17 15.79
C ALA A 149 -9.37 1.67 16.13
N LYS A 150 -8.16 2.10 16.42
CA LYS A 150 -7.81 3.50 16.70
C LYS A 150 -7.18 4.20 15.50
N PHE A 151 -6.52 3.42 14.64
CA PHE A 151 -5.79 3.87 13.48
C PHE A 151 -6.19 3.07 12.26
N TYR A 152 -6.33 3.73 11.12
CA TYR A 152 -6.71 3.11 9.86
C TYR A 152 -5.72 3.49 8.79
N TYR A 153 -5.39 2.55 7.94
CA TYR A 153 -4.53 2.78 6.79
C TYR A 153 -5.06 2.07 5.55
N SER A 154 -5.02 2.77 4.41
CA SER A 154 -5.32 2.24 3.09
C SER A 154 -4.39 2.83 2.05
N ALA A 155 -3.85 2.00 1.16
CA ALA A 155 -3.22 2.50 -0.05
C ALA A 155 -4.28 3.04 -1.02
N GLY A 156 -3.92 4.03 -1.83
CA GLY A 156 -4.79 4.62 -2.85
C GLY A 156 -5.27 3.61 -3.90
N PHE A 157 -4.53 2.53 -4.11
CA PHE A 157 -4.98 1.44 -4.99
C PHE A 157 -6.38 0.92 -4.64
N PHE A 158 -6.76 0.90 -3.38
CA PHE A 158 -8.08 0.40 -2.97
C PHE A 158 -9.24 1.32 -3.39
N LEU A 159 -8.96 2.57 -3.77
CA LEU A 159 -9.95 3.47 -4.39
C LEU A 159 -10.49 2.93 -5.72
N THR A 160 -9.72 2.10 -6.41
CA THR A 160 -10.15 1.49 -7.68
C THR A 160 -11.11 0.32 -7.49
N VAL A 161 -11.24 -0.18 -6.26
CA VAL A 161 -11.99 -1.39 -5.92
C VAL A 161 -13.22 -1.09 -5.07
N SER A 162 -13.03 -0.39 -3.96
CA SER A 162 -14.12 -0.09 -3.03
C SER A 162 -13.93 1.28 -2.38
N PRO A 163 -14.10 2.37 -3.16
CA PRO A 163 -14.03 3.74 -2.63
C PRO A 163 -15.07 3.99 -1.54
N GLU A 164 -16.24 3.34 -1.62
CA GLU A 164 -17.28 3.41 -0.60
C GLU A 164 -16.83 2.83 0.75
N SER A 165 -16.06 1.74 0.74
CA SER A 165 -15.50 1.17 1.98
C SER A 165 -14.46 2.11 2.60
N MET A 166 -13.57 2.68 1.77
CA MET A 166 -12.61 3.67 2.24
C MET A 166 -13.32 4.89 2.84
N MET A 167 -14.33 5.40 2.14
CA MET A 167 -15.12 6.54 2.60
C MET A 167 -15.86 6.26 3.91
N ALA A 168 -16.45 5.07 4.07
CA ALA A 168 -17.17 4.69 5.29
C ALA A 168 -16.21 4.68 6.51
N VAL A 169 -15.03 4.09 6.37
CA VAL A 169 -14.01 4.06 7.44
C VAL A 169 -13.45 5.46 7.70
N ALA A 170 -13.20 6.26 6.66
CA ALA A 170 -12.68 7.60 6.79
C ALA A 170 -13.68 8.54 7.53
N LYS A 171 -14.97 8.45 7.23
CA LYS A 171 -16.03 9.17 7.95
C LYS A 171 -16.13 8.72 9.41
N HIS A 172 -16.17 7.39 9.64
CA HIS A 172 -16.21 6.84 10.99
C HIS A 172 -14.98 7.32 11.82
N SER A 173 -13.80 7.36 11.21
CA SER A 173 -12.60 7.89 11.85
C SER A 173 -12.77 9.34 12.30
N ALA A 174 -13.24 10.22 11.40
CA ALA A 174 -13.42 11.63 11.69
C ALA A 174 -14.48 11.87 12.79
N GLU A 175 -15.63 11.17 12.71
CA GLU A 175 -16.72 11.25 13.68
C GLU A 175 -16.31 10.81 15.09
N ASN A 176 -15.39 9.84 15.18
CA ASN A 176 -14.91 9.28 16.44
C ASN A 176 -13.54 9.81 16.87
N LYS A 177 -13.02 10.85 16.23
CA LYS A 177 -11.72 11.48 16.51
C LYS A 177 -10.56 10.48 16.51
N LYS A 178 -10.62 9.53 15.57
CA LYS A 178 -9.58 8.53 15.29
C LYS A 178 -8.75 8.99 14.10
N CYS A 179 -7.66 8.28 13.79
CA CYS A 179 -6.74 8.67 12.76
C CYS A 179 -6.89 7.82 11.49
N TYR A 180 -7.22 8.45 10.37
CA TYR A 180 -7.27 7.81 9.05
C TYR A 180 -6.07 8.24 8.21
N MET A 181 -5.35 7.25 7.69
CA MET A 181 -4.14 7.44 6.92
C MET A 181 -4.28 6.84 5.52
N MET A 182 -3.73 7.51 4.53
CA MET A 182 -3.80 7.08 3.12
C MET A 182 -2.46 7.31 2.42
N ASN A 183 -2.16 6.49 1.43
CA ASN A 183 -1.06 6.68 0.50
C ASN A 183 -1.59 7.05 -0.88
N LEU A 184 -0.95 7.98 -1.59
CA LEU A 184 -1.28 8.32 -2.98
C LEU A 184 -1.04 7.13 -3.93
N SER A 185 -0.03 6.33 -3.65
CA SER A 185 0.29 5.00 -4.21
C SER A 185 0.76 4.95 -5.65
N ALA A 186 0.16 5.71 -6.56
CA ALA A 186 0.61 5.72 -7.96
C ALA A 186 0.06 6.94 -8.72
N PRO A 187 0.84 7.50 -9.67
CA PRO A 187 0.44 8.62 -10.50
C PRO A 187 -0.90 8.42 -11.23
N PHE A 188 -1.14 7.23 -11.79
CA PHE A 188 -2.35 6.96 -12.56
C PHE A 188 -3.66 7.18 -11.78
N LEU A 189 -3.64 7.02 -10.45
CA LEU A 189 -4.81 7.26 -9.60
C LEU A 189 -5.25 8.74 -9.61
N MET A 190 -4.34 9.63 -9.93
CA MET A 190 -4.60 11.07 -10.04
C MET A 190 -4.80 11.53 -11.50
N GLN A 191 -4.44 10.68 -12.47
CA GLN A 191 -4.58 10.94 -13.90
C GLN A 191 -5.92 10.44 -14.46
N VAL A 192 -6.52 9.42 -13.84
CA VAL A 192 -7.79 8.82 -14.28
C VAL A 192 -8.95 9.48 -13.49
N PRO A 193 -9.88 10.19 -14.17
CA PRO A 193 -10.87 11.04 -13.50
C PRO A 193 -11.69 10.36 -12.40
N PRO A 194 -12.27 9.15 -12.56
CA PRO A 194 -13.03 8.50 -11.50
C PRO A 194 -12.20 8.22 -10.23
N PHE A 195 -10.92 7.89 -10.38
CA PHE A 195 -10.05 7.59 -9.24
C PHE A 195 -9.61 8.88 -8.53
N LEU A 196 -9.31 9.93 -9.31
CA LEU A 196 -9.05 11.25 -8.77
C LEU A 196 -10.25 11.77 -7.97
N GLU A 197 -11.47 11.64 -8.51
CA GLU A 197 -12.69 12.04 -7.81
C GLU A 197 -12.83 11.29 -6.48
N ALA A 198 -12.67 9.98 -6.47
CA ALA A 198 -12.73 9.16 -5.25
C ALA A 198 -11.65 9.58 -4.23
N MET A 199 -10.43 9.85 -4.70
CA MET A 199 -9.33 10.36 -3.86
C MET A 199 -9.67 11.71 -3.25
N MET A 200 -10.14 12.67 -4.06
CA MET A 200 -10.48 14.01 -3.60
C MET A 200 -11.67 14.03 -2.64
N ASN A 201 -12.63 13.12 -2.81
CA ASN A 201 -13.73 12.94 -1.88
C ASN A 201 -13.27 12.36 -0.53
N THR A 202 -12.25 11.53 -0.52
CA THR A 202 -11.71 10.90 0.70
C THR A 202 -10.71 11.82 1.42
N LEU A 203 -9.94 12.64 0.69
CA LEU A 203 -8.87 13.48 1.23
C LEU A 203 -9.27 14.37 2.41
N PRO A 204 -10.49 14.98 2.48
CA PRO A 204 -10.90 15.77 3.64
C PRO A 204 -10.89 15.01 4.97
N TYR A 205 -10.98 13.70 4.94
CA TYR A 205 -10.99 12.83 6.12
C TYR A 205 -9.60 12.28 6.47
N VAL A 206 -8.59 12.51 5.61
CA VAL A 206 -7.24 11.97 5.80
C VAL A 206 -6.44 12.84 6.78
N ASP A 207 -5.91 12.21 7.82
CA ASP A 207 -5.07 12.85 8.85
C ASP A 207 -3.59 12.75 8.52
N VAL A 208 -3.14 11.62 7.93
CA VAL A 208 -1.77 11.46 7.45
C VAL A 208 -1.81 10.98 6.00
N LEU A 209 -1.20 11.74 5.11
CA LEU A 209 -1.08 11.39 3.69
C LEU A 209 0.36 11.04 3.37
N PHE A 210 0.57 9.88 2.76
CA PHE A 210 1.87 9.43 2.25
C PHE A 210 1.93 9.50 0.74
N GLY A 211 3.13 9.54 0.21
CA GLY A 211 3.44 9.43 -1.20
C GLY A 211 4.94 9.56 -1.46
N ASN A 212 5.30 9.55 -2.73
CA ASN A 212 6.65 9.84 -3.18
C ASN A 212 6.69 11.14 -4.02
N GLU A 213 7.87 11.52 -4.49
CA GLU A 213 8.09 12.74 -5.28
C GLU A 213 7.28 12.77 -6.58
N SER A 214 7.18 11.65 -7.29
CA SER A 214 6.43 11.58 -8.56
C SER A 214 4.92 11.67 -8.34
N GLU A 215 4.43 11.07 -7.27
CA GLU A 215 3.02 11.16 -6.86
C GLU A 215 2.68 12.58 -6.41
N ALA A 216 3.59 13.25 -5.68
CA ALA A 216 3.41 14.64 -5.27
C ALA A 216 3.26 15.56 -6.48
N VAL A 217 4.16 15.46 -7.47
CA VAL A 217 4.10 16.27 -8.68
C VAL A 217 2.82 15.99 -9.46
N THR A 218 2.46 14.71 -9.65
CA THR A 218 1.22 14.34 -10.34
C THR A 218 -0.03 14.86 -9.61
N PHE A 219 -0.02 14.87 -8.26
CA PHE A 219 -1.10 15.48 -7.49
C PHE A 219 -1.21 16.97 -7.80
N ALA A 220 -0.10 17.71 -7.79
CA ALA A 220 -0.10 19.14 -8.11
C ALA A 220 -0.63 19.42 -9.52
N GLU A 221 -0.23 18.62 -10.50
CA GLU A 221 -0.74 18.69 -11.87
C GLU A 221 -2.26 18.45 -11.93
N SER A 222 -2.76 17.43 -11.22
CA SER A 222 -4.20 17.11 -11.16
C SER A 222 -5.02 18.25 -10.55
N GLN A 223 -4.42 19.02 -9.63
CA GLN A 223 -5.02 20.21 -9.01
C GLN A 223 -4.79 21.49 -9.82
N LYS A 224 -4.12 21.41 -10.97
CA LYS A 224 -3.78 22.57 -11.83
C LYS A 224 -2.98 23.65 -11.08
N TRP A 225 -2.05 23.25 -10.23
CA TRP A 225 -1.13 24.16 -9.56
C TRP A 225 0.03 24.48 -10.50
N GLU A 226 -0.19 25.47 -11.36
CA GLU A 226 0.78 25.85 -12.39
C GLU A 226 2.14 26.25 -11.78
N GLY A 227 3.21 25.65 -12.30
CA GLY A 227 4.59 25.94 -11.88
C GLY A 227 5.01 25.38 -10.52
N VAL A 228 4.13 24.67 -9.81
CA VAL A 228 4.44 24.07 -8.50
C VAL A 228 4.99 22.67 -8.70
N THR A 229 6.31 22.53 -8.63
CA THR A 229 7.03 21.24 -8.79
C THR A 229 7.88 20.88 -7.57
N ASP A 230 8.13 21.83 -6.66
CA ASP A 230 8.86 21.55 -5.42
C ASP A 230 8.02 20.71 -4.47
N VAL A 231 8.55 19.55 -4.09
CA VAL A 231 7.84 18.57 -3.24
C VAL A 231 7.49 19.14 -1.87
N ALA A 232 8.31 20.02 -1.34
CA ALA A 232 8.07 20.68 -0.06
C ALA A 232 6.91 21.68 -0.14
N GLU A 233 6.84 22.44 -1.23
CA GLU A 233 5.72 23.35 -1.49
C GLU A 233 4.42 22.57 -1.71
N ILE A 234 4.47 21.49 -2.47
CA ILE A 234 3.31 20.61 -2.71
C ILE A 234 2.80 20.02 -1.39
N ALA A 235 3.70 19.47 -0.57
CA ALA A 235 3.34 18.91 0.72
C ALA A 235 2.67 19.95 1.63
N LEU A 236 3.21 21.16 1.68
CA LEU A 236 2.64 22.27 2.45
C LEU A 236 1.22 22.62 1.97
N LYS A 237 1.03 22.78 0.66
CA LYS A 237 -0.29 23.07 0.08
C LYS A 237 -1.30 21.99 0.40
N ILE A 238 -0.93 20.70 0.26
CA ILE A 238 -1.83 19.59 0.58
C ILE A 238 -2.17 19.57 2.08
N SER A 239 -1.20 19.84 2.96
CA SER A 239 -1.43 19.86 4.41
C SER A 239 -2.46 20.92 4.84
N GLN A 240 -2.59 21.98 4.07
CA GLN A 240 -3.50 23.10 4.29
C GLN A 240 -4.86 22.95 3.59
N MET A 241 -5.04 21.92 2.76
CA MET A 241 -6.35 21.66 2.12
C MET A 241 -7.44 21.37 3.17
N PRO A 242 -8.70 21.66 2.86
CA PRO A 242 -9.82 21.48 3.79
C PRO A 242 -9.86 20.08 4.42
N LYS A 243 -10.22 20.03 5.69
CA LYS A 243 -10.49 18.80 6.44
C LYS A 243 -11.94 18.75 6.90
N ALA A 244 -12.48 17.52 7.00
CA ALA A 244 -13.83 17.26 7.48
C ALA A 244 -13.93 17.27 9.03
N SER A 245 -12.80 17.17 9.72
CA SER A 245 -12.72 17.20 11.19
C SER A 245 -11.61 18.14 11.65
N ASP A 246 -11.77 18.70 12.84
CA ASP A 246 -10.87 19.67 13.48
C ASP A 246 -10.01 19.07 14.60
N HIS A 247 -10.09 17.75 14.83
CA HIS A 247 -9.37 17.11 15.95
C HIS A 247 -7.84 17.11 15.76
N CYS A 248 -7.34 17.20 14.53
CA CYS A 248 -5.93 17.37 14.21
C CYS A 248 -5.73 18.04 12.85
N THR A 249 -4.56 18.60 12.60
CA THR A 249 -4.13 19.08 11.29
C THR A 249 -3.65 17.91 10.44
N ARG A 250 -3.74 18.03 9.10
CA ARG A 250 -3.20 17.01 8.19
C ARG A 250 -1.68 17.05 8.20
N THR A 251 -1.08 15.85 8.38
CA THR A 251 0.35 15.62 8.14
C THR A 251 0.52 15.04 6.75
N VAL A 252 1.45 15.58 5.96
CA VAL A 252 1.84 15.04 4.65
C VAL A 252 3.27 14.56 4.71
N VAL A 253 3.54 13.35 4.27
CA VAL A 253 4.84 12.71 4.31
C VAL A 253 5.20 12.22 2.92
N PHE A 254 6.21 12.82 2.29
CA PHE A 254 6.70 12.42 0.97
C PHE A 254 8.13 11.92 1.04
N THR A 255 8.33 10.68 0.59
CA THR A 255 9.65 10.10 0.42
C THR A 255 10.25 10.51 -0.92
N GLN A 256 11.59 10.58 -1.00
CA GLN A 256 12.32 10.97 -2.21
C GLN A 256 13.55 10.07 -2.44
N GLY A 257 13.36 8.75 -2.30
CA GLY A 257 14.46 7.80 -2.45
C GLY A 257 15.64 8.11 -1.52
N ALA A 258 16.79 8.46 -2.08
CA ALA A 258 18.00 8.79 -1.33
C ALA A 258 18.03 10.23 -0.80
N ASP A 259 17.07 11.07 -1.21
CA ASP A 259 16.95 12.43 -0.75
C ASP A 259 16.09 12.53 0.51
N ALA A 260 16.13 13.68 1.18
CA ALA A 260 15.43 13.89 2.44
C ALA A 260 13.92 13.66 2.32
N THR A 261 13.34 12.95 3.28
CA THR A 261 11.88 12.84 3.44
C THR A 261 11.29 14.20 3.82
N ILE A 262 10.25 14.61 3.11
CA ILE A 262 9.53 15.87 3.35
C ILE A 262 8.33 15.61 4.25
N VAL A 263 8.22 16.34 5.34
CA VAL A 263 7.04 16.31 6.22
C VAL A 263 6.47 17.72 6.35
N ALA A 264 5.20 17.87 5.96
CA ALA A 264 4.45 19.11 6.14
C ALA A 264 3.36 18.93 7.19
N LYS A 265 3.38 19.78 8.23
CA LYS A 265 2.40 19.78 9.32
C LYS A 265 2.34 21.17 9.95
N ASP A 266 1.15 21.60 10.41
CA ASP A 266 0.95 22.86 11.14
C ASP A 266 1.55 24.10 10.44
N GLY A 267 1.44 24.15 9.11
CA GLY A 267 1.97 25.22 8.28
C GLY A 267 3.51 25.24 8.16
N LYS A 268 4.19 24.19 8.59
CA LYS A 268 5.65 24.05 8.49
C LYS A 268 6.03 22.87 7.63
N VAL A 269 7.15 22.99 6.94
CA VAL A 269 7.83 21.90 6.27
C VAL A 269 9.11 21.57 7.02
N THR A 270 9.30 20.30 7.32
CA THR A 270 10.53 19.76 7.89
C THR A 270 11.12 18.73 6.93
N LYS A 271 12.43 18.80 6.73
CA LYS A 271 13.18 17.81 5.93
C LYS A 271 13.94 16.91 6.89
N TYR A 272 13.81 15.61 6.67
CA TYR A 272 14.52 14.60 7.45
C TYR A 272 15.47 13.85 6.53
N ASP A 273 16.75 13.96 6.82
CA ASP A 273 17.78 13.29 6.04
C ASP A 273 17.64 11.76 6.13
N VAL A 274 17.91 11.08 5.02
CA VAL A 274 17.90 9.62 4.92
C VAL A 274 19.32 9.10 5.20
N ILE A 275 19.44 7.98 5.89
CA ILE A 275 20.72 7.28 6.02
C ILE A 275 21.09 6.75 4.64
N LYS A 276 22.24 7.22 4.11
CA LYS A 276 22.72 6.78 2.80
C LYS A 276 23.20 5.34 2.88
N LEU A 277 22.61 4.49 2.06
CA LEU A 277 23.11 3.14 1.83
C LEU A 277 24.28 3.16 0.84
N ALA A 278 25.25 2.28 1.03
CA ALA A 278 26.23 2.02 0.01
C ALA A 278 25.56 1.34 -1.20
N LYS A 279 26.10 1.56 -2.40
CA LYS A 279 25.47 1.03 -3.62
C LYS A 279 25.36 -0.50 -3.62
N GLU A 280 26.33 -1.15 -3.00
CA GLU A 280 26.40 -2.61 -2.82
C GLU A 280 25.34 -3.14 -1.83
N ASP A 281 24.83 -2.31 -0.91
CA ASP A 281 23.80 -2.68 0.05
C ASP A 281 22.37 -2.48 -0.54
N LEU A 282 22.28 -1.78 -1.66
CA LEU A 282 21.01 -1.55 -2.35
C LEU A 282 20.70 -2.75 -3.26
N VAL A 283 20.00 -3.73 -2.70
CA VAL A 283 19.66 -4.99 -3.41
C VAL A 283 18.34 -4.85 -4.17
N ASP A 284 17.33 -4.25 -3.56
CA ASP A 284 16.00 -4.10 -4.13
C ASP A 284 15.26 -2.92 -3.48
N THR A 285 14.55 -2.16 -4.28
CA THR A 285 13.71 -1.04 -3.82
C THR A 285 12.21 -1.34 -3.84
N ASN A 286 11.81 -2.54 -4.29
CA ASN A 286 10.41 -2.96 -4.26
C ASN A 286 9.90 -3.00 -2.82
N GLY A 287 8.72 -2.40 -2.61
CA GLY A 287 8.10 -2.35 -1.29
C GLY A 287 8.79 -1.42 -0.30
N ALA A 288 9.86 -0.68 -0.69
CA ALA A 288 10.51 0.27 0.20
C ALA A 288 9.55 1.34 0.73
N GLY A 289 8.63 1.83 -0.13
CA GLY A 289 7.57 2.74 0.28
C GLY A 289 6.59 2.10 1.28
N ASP A 290 6.23 0.82 1.06
CA ASP A 290 5.35 0.09 1.96
C ASP A 290 6.03 -0.15 3.30
N ALA A 291 7.31 -0.50 3.27
CA ALA A 291 8.13 -0.73 4.46
C ALA A 291 8.30 0.57 5.26
N PHE A 292 8.57 1.70 4.59
CA PHE A 292 8.62 3.02 5.22
C PHE A 292 7.29 3.33 5.94
N VAL A 293 6.15 3.15 5.27
CA VAL A 293 4.84 3.38 5.89
C VAL A 293 4.62 2.44 7.07
N GLY A 294 4.95 1.15 6.94
CA GLY A 294 4.82 0.18 8.04
C GLY A 294 5.65 0.57 9.26
N GLY A 295 6.89 0.97 9.04
CA GLY A 295 7.77 1.49 10.08
C GLY A 295 7.20 2.75 10.73
N PHE A 296 6.77 3.73 9.94
CA PHE A 296 6.12 4.94 10.41
C PHE A 296 4.90 4.61 11.29
N LEU A 297 3.98 3.77 10.80
CA LEU A 297 2.79 3.36 11.54
C LEU A 297 3.14 2.74 12.89
N SER A 298 4.15 1.86 12.94
CA SER A 298 4.53 1.15 14.16
C SER A 298 4.95 2.09 15.30
N GLN A 299 5.58 3.20 14.97
CA GLN A 299 6.02 4.20 15.96
C GLN A 299 4.95 5.27 16.22
N PHE A 300 4.20 5.64 15.17
CA PHE A 300 3.12 6.62 15.26
C PHE A 300 2.03 6.18 16.24
N VAL A 301 1.65 4.90 16.23
CA VAL A 301 0.63 4.36 17.15
C VAL A 301 1.09 4.38 18.63
N HIS A 302 2.39 4.49 18.88
CA HIS A 302 2.97 4.68 20.20
C HIS A 302 3.10 6.17 20.60
N GLY A 303 2.63 7.08 19.74
CA GLY A 303 2.70 8.52 20.02
C GLY A 303 4.11 9.10 19.94
N LYS A 304 5.00 8.49 19.14
CA LYS A 304 6.33 9.04 18.90
C LYS A 304 6.26 10.33 18.09
N GLU A 305 7.19 11.25 18.36
CA GLU A 305 7.31 12.50 17.61
C GLU A 305 7.73 12.22 16.14
N LEU A 306 7.33 13.10 15.23
CA LEU A 306 7.66 12.95 13.80
C LEU A 306 9.18 12.90 13.53
N ALA A 307 9.98 13.55 14.36
CA ALA A 307 11.44 13.49 14.26
C ALA A 307 11.98 12.05 14.51
N ASP A 308 11.37 11.31 15.42
CA ASP A 308 11.76 9.93 15.69
C ASP A 308 11.28 8.97 14.59
N LEU A 309 10.18 9.32 13.89
CA LEU A 309 9.60 8.50 12.83
C LEU A 309 10.44 8.53 11.55
N SER A 310 11.15 9.61 11.31
CA SER A 310 12.01 9.78 10.12
C SER A 310 13.30 8.95 10.17
N LEU A 311 13.67 8.43 11.34
CA LEU A 311 14.84 7.57 11.53
C LEU A 311 14.54 6.08 11.27
N ILE A 312 13.34 5.75 10.83
CA ILE A 312 12.98 4.38 10.47
C ILE A 312 13.52 4.10 9.09
N HIS A 313 14.67 3.48 9.05
CA HIS A 313 15.26 2.92 7.84
C HIS A 313 15.02 1.41 7.84
N ILE A 314 14.38 0.97 6.79
CA ILE A 314 14.13 -0.46 6.53
C ILE A 314 14.91 -0.85 5.30
#